data_392f930ffd9445cd10c710ea2ff437eb
#
_entry.id   392f930ffd9445cd10c710ea2ff437eb
#
_cell.length_a   1.000
_cell.length_b   1.000
_cell.length_c   1.000
_cell.angle_alpha   90.00
_cell.angle_beta   90.00
_cell.angle_gamma   90.00
#
_symmetry.space_group_name_H-M   'P 1'
#
loop_
_entity.id
_entity.type
_entity.pdbx_description
1 polymer ?
#
loop_
_entity_poly.entity_id
_entity_poly.type
_entity_poly.pdbx_seq_one_letter_code
_entity_poly.pdbx_strand_id
1 'polypeptide(L)'
;MKSVLRFMIYLIIVVIVVVGGGTIGFISTMNSGMSIYDKSAPELKNVQVPEYDASKPTVAVLLANEVTEVFDFLVPYEMFAMTEAYNVYGVAPERKIKSLTGGLDVIPHYSFDEMDMLLGKSPDIIVIPFMPMLDENQYAPVREWIQKHSSVNTTLLSICNGAENLADTGLLDGKSAATHWGDVNRLIKKYPGVQWLKDQRYVQQGSIISSAGLTSGIDATLRVISDQLGDSAAKKVSEQMNYPSFEYVLNPHMEPFKTKLSDITYIMNNAFQWKKVKAGVLLYNGADELDLSSAFDTYGASGTTRTLTVSNKNEPIVTKHGLNIVGRYQIENVPKLEKMIIVGANAKSVATEDINNWKHRGNSSELLFLHGDASERFAMEPAFEDLAEQEDIQTAKFAAKRLEYRATDHLNLKGNAFSLEAFLIPVLLGGLTFLIVLFIDLRFIRKKKKS
;
A
#
# COMPACT_ATOMS: atom_id res chain seq x y z
N MET A 1 23.79 46.68 -9.30
CA MET A 1 23.87 45.52 -10.22
C MET A 1 24.67 44.33 -9.65
N LYS A 2 25.97 44.50 -9.27
CA LYS A 2 26.79 43.37 -8.73
C LYS A 2 26.27 42.76 -7.40
N SER A 3 25.61 43.53 -6.52
CA SER A 3 25.03 43.05 -5.26
C SER A 3 23.78 42.22 -5.47
N VAL A 4 22.91 42.65 -6.39
CA VAL A 4 21.67 41.89 -6.76
C VAL A 4 22.02 40.54 -7.40
N LEU A 5 23.00 40.53 -8.32
CA LEU A 5 23.46 39.29 -8.96
C LEU A 5 24.01 38.29 -7.92
N ARG A 6 24.74 38.72 -6.91
CA ARG A 6 25.25 37.86 -5.83
C ARG A 6 24.11 37.30 -5.00
N PHE A 7 23.17 38.14 -4.60
CA PHE A 7 22.01 37.69 -3.85
C PHE A 7 21.21 36.63 -4.63
N MET A 8 21.02 36.83 -5.94
CA MET A 8 20.41 35.82 -6.80
C MET A 8 21.19 34.49 -6.82
N ILE A 9 22.54 34.56 -6.88
CA ILE A 9 23.36 33.34 -6.82
C ILE A 9 23.18 32.62 -5.48
N TYR A 10 23.12 33.35 -4.35
CA TYR A 10 22.89 32.73 -3.05
C TYR A 10 21.52 32.03 -3.00
N LEU A 11 20.47 32.69 -3.51
CA LEU A 11 19.16 32.09 -3.58
C LEU A 11 19.14 30.81 -4.46
N ILE A 12 19.80 30.84 -5.60
CA ILE A 12 19.94 29.68 -6.48
C ILE A 12 20.62 28.51 -5.74
N ILE A 13 21.71 28.77 -5.03
CA ILE A 13 22.41 27.73 -4.25
C ILE A 13 21.49 27.17 -3.14
N VAL A 14 20.79 28.04 -2.42
CA VAL A 14 19.84 27.62 -1.39
C VAL A 14 18.76 26.72 -1.99
N VAL A 15 18.17 27.11 -3.12
CA VAL A 15 17.14 26.31 -3.82
C VAL A 15 17.71 24.95 -4.23
N ILE A 16 18.91 24.91 -4.80
CA ILE A 16 19.56 23.65 -5.22
C ILE A 16 19.76 22.72 -4.01
N VAL A 17 20.23 23.25 -2.87
CA VAL A 17 20.49 22.43 -1.68
C VAL A 17 19.19 21.95 -1.06
N VAL A 18 18.17 22.79 -0.94
CA VAL A 18 16.87 22.41 -0.36
C VAL A 18 16.17 21.41 -1.26
N VAL A 19 16.08 21.67 -2.56
CA VAL A 19 15.45 20.74 -3.52
C VAL A 19 16.22 19.41 -3.58
N GLY A 20 17.56 19.48 -3.63
CA GLY A 20 18.40 18.27 -3.64
C GLY A 20 18.24 17.44 -2.37
N GLY A 21 18.25 18.07 -1.19
CA GLY A 21 17.99 17.38 0.09
C GLY A 21 16.60 16.76 0.15
N GLY A 22 15.58 17.49 -0.30
CA GLY A 22 14.21 16.99 -0.37
C GLY A 22 14.05 15.82 -1.35
N THR A 23 14.70 15.90 -2.52
CA THR A 23 14.68 14.80 -3.51
C THR A 23 15.32 13.53 -2.95
N ILE A 24 16.48 13.66 -2.28
CA ILE A 24 17.14 12.52 -1.64
C ILE A 24 16.24 11.90 -0.56
N GLY A 25 15.64 12.73 0.29
CA GLY A 25 14.70 12.25 1.32
C GLY A 25 13.49 11.53 0.72
N PHE A 26 12.89 12.10 -0.32
CA PHE A 26 11.74 11.51 -1.01
C PHE A 26 12.08 10.15 -1.63
N ILE A 27 13.16 10.05 -2.40
CA ILE A 27 13.62 8.80 -3.01
C ILE A 27 13.92 7.75 -1.93
N SER A 28 14.61 8.15 -0.84
CA SER A 28 14.92 7.24 0.27
C SER A 28 13.66 6.68 0.94
N THR A 29 12.63 7.51 1.11
CA THR A 29 11.35 7.09 1.69
C THR A 29 10.61 6.13 0.77
N MET A 30 10.53 6.45 -0.54
CA MET A 30 9.89 5.58 -1.53
C MET A 30 10.59 4.22 -1.63
N ASN A 31 11.92 4.21 -1.70
CA ASN A 31 12.68 2.95 -1.73
C ASN A 31 12.48 2.11 -0.46
N SER A 32 12.32 2.76 0.70
CA SER A 32 12.04 2.04 1.95
C SER A 32 10.65 1.36 1.92
N GLY A 33 9.65 2.04 1.36
CA GLY A 33 8.29 1.49 1.22
C GLY A 33 8.19 0.37 0.18
N MET A 34 9.13 0.33 -0.79
CA MET A 34 9.21 -0.69 -1.84
C MET A 34 10.34 -1.71 -1.59
N SER A 35 10.78 -1.88 -0.33
CA SER A 35 11.91 -2.76 -0.04
C SER A 35 11.55 -4.22 -0.26
N ILE A 36 12.34 -4.91 -1.09
CA ILE A 36 12.23 -6.34 -1.34
C ILE A 36 12.86 -7.13 -0.18
N TYR A 37 12.36 -8.34 0.06
CA TYR A 37 12.94 -9.27 1.04
C TYR A 37 14.35 -9.67 0.62
N ASP A 38 15.35 -9.31 1.42
CA ASP A 38 16.78 -9.49 1.13
C ASP A 38 17.50 -10.46 2.08
N LYS A 39 16.76 -11.03 3.03
CA LYS A 39 17.32 -11.96 4.00
C LYS A 39 17.38 -13.38 3.44
N SER A 40 18.22 -14.23 4.04
CA SER A 40 18.15 -15.66 3.79
C SER A 40 16.72 -16.12 4.08
N ALA A 41 16.04 -16.63 3.07
CA ALA A 41 14.68 -17.13 3.24
C ALA A 41 14.64 -18.14 4.38
N PRO A 42 13.66 -18.04 5.31
CA PRO A 42 13.41 -19.12 6.24
C PRO A 42 13.20 -20.41 5.43
N GLU A 43 13.54 -21.55 6.00
CA GLU A 43 13.12 -22.80 5.38
C GLU A 43 11.62 -22.73 5.15
N LEU A 44 11.18 -22.88 3.88
CA LEU A 44 9.75 -22.84 3.50
C LEU A 44 9.04 -24.12 3.98
N LYS A 45 9.36 -24.57 5.19
CA LYS A 45 8.66 -25.63 5.89
C LYS A 45 7.35 -25.09 6.42
N ASN A 46 6.34 -25.92 6.44
CA ASN A 46 5.00 -25.61 6.98
C ASN A 46 4.21 -24.54 6.18
N VAL A 47 4.55 -24.28 4.92
CA VAL A 47 3.71 -23.47 4.04
C VAL A 47 2.39 -24.20 3.81
N GLN A 48 1.29 -23.60 4.25
CA GLN A 48 -0.04 -24.15 4.06
C GLN A 48 -0.59 -23.71 2.70
N VAL A 49 -1.31 -24.61 2.04
CA VAL A 49 -2.04 -24.32 0.82
C VAL A 49 -3.48 -24.74 1.05
N PRO A 50 -4.48 -23.84 0.88
CA PRO A 50 -5.87 -24.21 1.00
C PRO A 50 -6.22 -25.33 0.04
N GLU A 51 -7.06 -26.26 0.50
CA GLU A 51 -7.50 -27.43 -0.29
C GLU A 51 -8.27 -26.96 -1.55
N TYR A 52 -7.98 -27.59 -2.68
CA TYR A 52 -8.67 -27.31 -3.94
C TYR A 52 -9.98 -28.07 -4.03
N ASP A 53 -11.09 -27.38 -4.18
CA ASP A 53 -12.42 -27.95 -4.42
C ASP A 53 -12.80 -27.70 -5.89
N ALA A 54 -12.81 -28.78 -6.68
CA ALA A 54 -13.12 -28.70 -8.11
C ALA A 54 -14.56 -28.24 -8.42
N SER A 55 -15.45 -28.21 -7.42
CA SER A 55 -16.83 -27.72 -7.56
C SER A 55 -16.94 -26.19 -7.44
N LYS A 56 -15.89 -25.52 -6.92
CA LYS A 56 -15.86 -24.07 -6.72
C LYS A 56 -15.08 -23.37 -7.83
N PRO A 57 -15.52 -22.18 -8.25
CA PRO A 57 -14.71 -21.33 -9.12
C PRO A 57 -13.41 -20.90 -8.42
N THR A 58 -12.37 -20.60 -9.21
CA THR A 58 -11.04 -20.24 -8.71
C THR A 58 -10.73 -18.79 -8.94
N VAL A 59 -10.26 -18.13 -7.89
CA VAL A 59 -9.74 -16.77 -7.88
C VAL A 59 -8.21 -16.81 -7.73
N ALA A 60 -7.50 -16.28 -8.71
CA ALA A 60 -6.05 -16.07 -8.65
C ALA A 60 -5.76 -14.59 -8.36
N VAL A 61 -5.19 -14.28 -7.19
CA VAL A 61 -4.74 -12.94 -6.83
C VAL A 61 -3.25 -12.86 -7.10
N LEU A 62 -2.83 -11.95 -7.98
CA LEU A 62 -1.46 -11.94 -8.53
C LEU A 62 -0.46 -11.25 -7.62
N LEU A 63 0.75 -11.75 -7.65
CA LEU A 63 1.95 -11.19 -7.02
C LEU A 63 3.05 -11.02 -8.07
N ALA A 64 3.75 -9.89 -8.03
CA ALA A 64 4.93 -9.67 -8.85
C ALA A 64 6.18 -10.38 -8.31
N ASN A 65 7.23 -10.43 -9.13
CA ASN A 65 8.56 -10.86 -8.64
C ASN A 65 9.21 -9.80 -7.75
N GLU A 66 8.93 -8.53 -7.97
CA GLU A 66 9.51 -7.42 -7.21
C GLU A 66 8.59 -7.05 -6.02
N VAL A 67 7.66 -6.14 -6.24
CA VAL A 67 6.77 -5.63 -5.18
C VAL A 67 5.34 -5.60 -5.70
N THR A 68 4.38 -5.90 -4.84
CA THR A 68 2.94 -5.77 -5.09
C THR A 68 2.34 -4.83 -4.04
N GLU A 69 1.37 -4.03 -4.43
CA GLU A 69 0.67 -3.14 -3.50
C GLU A 69 -0.11 -3.96 -2.47
N VAL A 70 0.07 -3.60 -1.18
CA VAL A 70 -0.38 -4.43 -0.05
C VAL A 70 -1.90 -4.50 0.08
N PHE A 71 -2.60 -3.37 -0.05
CA PHE A 71 -4.06 -3.33 0.06
C PHE A 71 -4.72 -4.00 -1.15
N ASP A 72 -4.23 -3.70 -2.35
CA ASP A 72 -4.77 -4.25 -3.61
C ASP A 72 -4.67 -5.77 -3.67
N PHE A 73 -3.70 -6.36 -2.95
CA PHE A 73 -3.53 -7.81 -2.86
C PHE A 73 -4.33 -8.42 -1.70
N LEU A 74 -4.16 -7.91 -0.46
CA LEU A 74 -4.73 -8.54 0.74
C LEU A 74 -6.25 -8.45 0.79
N VAL A 75 -6.81 -7.27 0.47
CA VAL A 75 -8.23 -7.02 0.68
C VAL A 75 -9.13 -7.82 -0.26
N PRO A 76 -8.91 -7.85 -1.59
CA PRO A 76 -9.69 -8.72 -2.47
C PRO A 76 -9.52 -10.20 -2.15
N TYR A 77 -8.29 -10.63 -1.76
CA TYR A 77 -8.06 -12.00 -1.33
C TYR A 77 -9.00 -12.37 -0.18
N GLU A 78 -9.01 -11.56 0.88
CA GLU A 78 -9.90 -11.77 2.02
C GLU A 78 -11.37 -11.76 1.61
N MET A 79 -11.79 -10.76 0.81
CA MET A 79 -13.20 -10.61 0.41
C MET A 79 -13.75 -11.84 -0.32
N PHE A 80 -12.97 -12.40 -1.25
CA PHE A 80 -13.37 -13.64 -1.92
C PHE A 80 -13.35 -14.84 -0.97
N ALA A 81 -12.34 -14.93 -0.08
CA ALA A 81 -12.24 -16.01 0.90
C ALA A 81 -13.40 -16.00 1.91
N MET A 82 -13.81 -14.81 2.38
CA MET A 82 -14.97 -14.65 3.30
C MET A 82 -16.28 -15.20 2.74
N THR A 83 -16.44 -15.29 1.42
CA THR A 83 -17.63 -15.87 0.81
C THR A 83 -17.72 -17.38 0.99
N GLU A 84 -16.59 -18.06 1.22
CA GLU A 84 -16.45 -19.52 1.22
C GLU A 84 -16.89 -20.21 -0.09
N ALA A 85 -17.21 -19.42 -1.13
CA ALA A 85 -17.74 -19.89 -2.40
C ALA A 85 -16.66 -20.12 -3.47
N TYR A 86 -15.42 -19.72 -3.22
CA TYR A 86 -14.31 -19.78 -4.15
C TYR A 86 -13.13 -20.57 -3.59
N ASN A 87 -12.31 -21.13 -4.49
CA ASN A 87 -10.91 -21.43 -4.21
C ASN A 87 -10.13 -20.13 -4.40
N VAL A 88 -9.48 -19.61 -3.38
CA VAL A 88 -8.75 -18.31 -3.45
C VAL A 88 -7.27 -18.54 -3.21
N TYR A 89 -6.43 -18.13 -4.16
CA TYR A 89 -4.99 -18.35 -4.09
C TYR A 89 -4.19 -17.10 -4.43
N GLY A 90 -3.15 -16.83 -3.64
CA GLY A 90 -2.07 -15.93 -4.04
C GLY A 90 -1.14 -16.64 -5.01
N VAL A 91 -0.92 -16.07 -6.20
CA VAL A 91 -0.19 -16.70 -7.31
C VAL A 91 0.88 -15.76 -7.83
N ALA A 92 2.07 -16.29 -8.13
CA ALA A 92 3.22 -15.51 -8.59
C ALA A 92 3.97 -16.22 -9.72
N PRO A 93 4.88 -15.53 -10.46
CA PRO A 93 5.74 -16.21 -11.43
C PRO A 93 6.51 -17.39 -10.83
N GLU A 94 6.96 -17.27 -9.59
CA GLU A 94 7.70 -18.31 -8.85
C GLU A 94 7.20 -18.41 -7.42
N ARG A 95 7.18 -19.63 -6.86
CA ARG A 95 6.82 -19.89 -5.47
C ARG A 95 7.98 -19.56 -4.52
N LYS A 96 8.33 -18.28 -4.45
CA LYS A 96 9.34 -17.70 -3.54
C LYS A 96 8.68 -16.58 -2.74
N ILE A 97 9.33 -16.14 -1.65
CA ILE A 97 8.85 -14.99 -0.88
C ILE A 97 8.69 -13.79 -1.82
N LYS A 98 7.53 -13.16 -1.76
CA LYS A 98 7.18 -11.94 -2.50
C LYS A 98 6.94 -10.81 -1.53
N SER A 99 7.41 -9.62 -1.87
CA SER A 99 7.27 -8.45 -1.02
C SER A 99 6.03 -7.64 -1.40
N LEU A 100 5.34 -7.16 -0.38
CA LEU A 100 4.28 -6.17 -0.51
C LEU A 100 4.80 -4.79 -0.08
N THR A 101 4.16 -3.73 -0.56
CA THR A 101 4.47 -2.36 -0.14
C THR A 101 4.36 -2.23 1.38
N GLY A 102 5.18 -1.35 1.98
CA GLY A 102 5.22 -1.18 3.43
C GLY A 102 6.05 -2.23 4.18
N GLY A 103 6.55 -3.29 3.48
CA GLY A 103 7.49 -4.27 4.04
C GLY A 103 6.85 -5.53 4.64
N LEU A 104 5.63 -5.87 4.26
CA LEU A 104 5.05 -7.19 4.50
C LEU A 104 5.52 -8.15 3.41
N ASP A 105 5.79 -9.41 3.76
CA ASP A 105 6.22 -10.44 2.83
C ASP A 105 5.27 -11.64 2.88
N VAL A 106 4.98 -12.21 1.71
CA VAL A 106 4.07 -13.35 1.56
C VAL A 106 4.73 -14.47 0.77
N ILE A 107 4.30 -15.71 1.02
CA ILE A 107 4.66 -16.88 0.23
C ILE A 107 3.44 -17.22 -0.64
N PRO A 108 3.56 -17.19 -1.96
CA PRO A 108 2.46 -17.59 -2.85
C PRO A 108 2.04 -19.04 -2.60
N HIS A 109 0.76 -19.32 -2.76
CA HIS A 109 0.26 -20.71 -2.71
C HIS A 109 0.79 -21.53 -3.87
N TYR A 110 0.81 -20.92 -5.08
CA TYR A 110 1.26 -21.55 -6.31
C TYR A 110 2.14 -20.62 -7.14
N SER A 111 3.05 -21.19 -7.90
CA SER A 111 3.62 -20.51 -9.07
C SER A 111 2.59 -20.50 -10.22
N PHE A 112 2.85 -19.70 -11.26
CA PHE A 112 2.00 -19.69 -12.45
C PHE A 112 1.92 -21.08 -13.10
N ASP A 113 3.04 -21.76 -13.24
CA ASP A 113 3.08 -23.11 -13.80
C ASP A 113 2.33 -24.13 -12.92
N GLU A 114 2.47 -24.06 -11.59
CA GLU A 114 1.75 -24.93 -10.67
C GLU A 114 0.23 -24.68 -10.73
N MET A 115 -0.21 -23.42 -10.85
CA MET A 115 -1.61 -23.06 -11.00
C MET A 115 -2.17 -23.60 -12.34
N ASP A 116 -1.40 -23.44 -13.41
CA ASP A 116 -1.79 -23.95 -14.73
C ASP A 116 -1.94 -25.49 -14.72
N MET A 117 -1.03 -26.18 -14.06
CA MET A 117 -1.09 -27.64 -13.91
C MET A 117 -2.29 -28.08 -13.04
N LEU A 118 -2.56 -27.33 -11.95
CA LEU A 118 -3.68 -27.66 -11.06
C LEU A 118 -5.03 -27.54 -11.77
N LEU A 119 -5.23 -26.44 -12.50
CA LEU A 119 -6.53 -26.14 -13.08
C LEU A 119 -6.74 -26.80 -14.46
N GLY A 120 -5.72 -26.94 -15.28
CA GLY A 120 -5.82 -27.37 -16.68
C GLY A 120 -6.70 -26.43 -17.56
N LYS A 121 -7.10 -25.28 -17.01
CA LYS A 121 -7.90 -24.21 -17.64
C LYS A 121 -7.49 -22.85 -17.04
N SER A 122 -8.02 -21.76 -17.61
CA SER A 122 -7.87 -20.43 -16.98
C SER A 122 -8.61 -20.36 -15.66
N PRO A 123 -8.10 -19.58 -14.68
CA PRO A 123 -8.88 -19.20 -13.48
C PRO A 123 -10.19 -18.51 -13.87
N ASP A 124 -11.21 -18.62 -13.03
CA ASP A 124 -12.49 -17.96 -13.27
C ASP A 124 -12.42 -16.46 -13.01
N ILE A 125 -11.57 -16.05 -12.04
CA ILE A 125 -11.27 -14.64 -11.73
C ILE A 125 -9.76 -14.46 -11.58
N ILE A 126 -9.20 -13.41 -12.18
CA ILE A 126 -7.83 -12.96 -11.97
C ILE A 126 -7.89 -11.55 -11.38
N VAL A 127 -7.41 -11.41 -10.15
CA VAL A 127 -7.23 -10.10 -9.50
C VAL A 127 -5.82 -9.60 -9.82
N ILE A 128 -5.75 -8.39 -10.32
CA ILE A 128 -4.52 -7.72 -10.77
C ILE A 128 -4.29 -6.50 -9.86
N PRO A 129 -3.57 -6.66 -8.73
CA PRO A 129 -3.12 -5.56 -7.89
C PRO A 129 -2.14 -4.65 -8.65
N PHE A 130 -1.86 -3.48 -8.10
CA PHE A 130 -0.75 -2.67 -8.61
C PHE A 130 0.60 -3.37 -8.37
N MET A 131 1.31 -3.61 -9.43
CA MET A 131 2.66 -4.18 -9.47
C MET A 131 3.56 -3.21 -10.23
N PRO A 132 4.44 -2.44 -9.55
CA PRO A 132 5.37 -1.54 -10.22
C PRO A 132 6.23 -2.28 -11.24
N MET A 133 6.26 -1.78 -12.47
CA MET A 133 7.05 -2.35 -13.57
C MET A 133 8.44 -1.70 -13.58
N LEU A 134 9.29 -2.04 -12.58
CA LEU A 134 10.61 -1.46 -12.40
C LEU A 134 11.66 -2.12 -13.29
N ASP A 135 11.56 -3.43 -13.47
CA ASP A 135 12.42 -4.22 -14.37
C ASP A 135 11.55 -5.06 -15.31
N GLU A 136 11.73 -4.87 -16.61
CA GLU A 136 10.96 -5.56 -17.64
C GLU A 136 11.11 -7.08 -17.57
N ASN A 137 12.30 -7.59 -17.29
CA ASN A 137 12.53 -9.04 -17.20
C ASN A 137 11.83 -9.67 -16.01
N GLN A 138 11.66 -8.92 -14.94
CA GLN A 138 10.95 -9.38 -13.73
C GLN A 138 9.43 -9.31 -13.93
N TYR A 139 8.94 -8.35 -14.71
CA TYR A 139 7.52 -8.14 -14.93
C TYR A 139 6.94 -8.93 -16.12
N ALA A 140 7.69 -9.16 -17.18
CA ALA A 140 7.23 -9.86 -18.39
C ALA A 140 6.45 -11.15 -18.10
N PRO A 141 6.86 -12.04 -17.17
CA PRO A 141 6.10 -13.25 -16.86
C PRO A 141 4.68 -12.97 -16.35
N VAL A 142 4.47 -11.88 -15.62
CA VAL A 142 3.13 -11.46 -15.13
C VAL A 142 2.27 -11.03 -16.32
N ARG A 143 2.81 -10.17 -17.20
CA ARG A 143 2.12 -9.71 -18.42
C ARG A 143 1.68 -10.88 -19.28
N GLU A 144 2.61 -11.80 -19.58
CA GLU A 144 2.38 -12.97 -20.42
C GLU A 144 1.32 -13.90 -19.83
N TRP A 145 1.34 -14.11 -18.50
CA TRP A 145 0.36 -14.94 -17.83
C TRP A 145 -1.05 -14.32 -17.85
N ILE A 146 -1.18 -13.00 -17.64
CA ILE A 146 -2.45 -12.29 -17.80
C ILE A 146 -2.97 -12.43 -19.23
N GLN A 147 -2.13 -12.20 -20.24
CA GLN A 147 -2.50 -12.35 -21.67
C GLN A 147 -2.95 -13.78 -21.99
N LYS A 148 -2.22 -14.79 -21.52
CA LYS A 148 -2.53 -16.22 -21.72
C LYS A 148 -3.89 -16.59 -21.18
N HIS A 149 -4.28 -16.07 -20.02
CA HIS A 149 -5.50 -16.41 -19.33
C HIS A 149 -6.66 -15.43 -19.56
N SER A 150 -6.44 -14.38 -20.36
CA SER A 150 -7.52 -13.47 -20.75
C SER A 150 -8.47 -14.16 -21.72
N SER A 151 -9.70 -14.40 -21.26
CA SER A 151 -10.76 -14.99 -22.07
C SER A 151 -12.11 -14.37 -21.72
N VAL A 152 -13.12 -14.62 -22.55
CA VAL A 152 -14.49 -14.15 -22.26
C VAL A 152 -15.09 -14.78 -21.00
N ASN A 153 -14.54 -15.92 -20.57
CA ASN A 153 -15.00 -16.67 -19.40
C ASN A 153 -14.17 -16.35 -18.13
N THR A 154 -13.11 -15.54 -18.25
CA THR A 154 -12.27 -15.15 -17.13
C THR A 154 -12.55 -13.68 -16.78
N THR A 155 -12.96 -13.41 -15.56
CA THR A 155 -13.09 -12.04 -15.07
C THR A 155 -11.71 -11.50 -14.71
N LEU A 156 -11.29 -10.40 -15.35
CA LEU A 156 -10.07 -9.66 -15.00
C LEU A 156 -10.46 -8.47 -14.12
N LEU A 157 -10.04 -8.47 -12.87
CA LEU A 157 -10.29 -7.40 -11.91
C LEU A 157 -8.99 -6.67 -11.60
N SER A 158 -8.76 -5.50 -12.20
CA SER A 158 -7.62 -4.66 -11.85
C SER A 158 -7.99 -3.63 -10.77
N ILE A 159 -7.10 -3.46 -9.79
CA ILE A 159 -7.31 -2.56 -8.66
C ILE A 159 -6.26 -1.47 -8.67
N CYS A 160 -6.68 -0.22 -8.44
CA CYS A 160 -5.78 0.92 -8.36
C CYS A 160 -4.96 1.06 -9.66
N ASN A 161 -3.64 1.21 -9.53
CA ASN A 161 -2.73 1.20 -10.67
C ASN A 161 -2.47 -0.22 -11.25
N GLY A 162 -3.12 -1.27 -10.77
CA GLY A 162 -3.24 -2.55 -11.47
C GLY A 162 -3.89 -2.40 -12.85
N ALA A 163 -4.66 -1.32 -13.07
CA ALA A 163 -5.13 -0.94 -14.38
C ALA A 163 -3.98 -0.56 -15.36
N GLU A 164 -2.84 -0.07 -14.87
CA GLU A 164 -1.63 0.11 -15.68
C GLU A 164 -1.06 -1.23 -16.11
N ASN A 165 -0.99 -2.19 -15.18
CA ASN A 165 -0.54 -3.56 -15.48
C ASN A 165 -1.43 -4.23 -16.53
N LEU A 166 -2.74 -4.00 -16.46
CA LEU A 166 -3.69 -4.50 -17.45
C LEU A 166 -3.60 -3.74 -18.79
N ALA A 167 -3.38 -2.43 -18.79
CA ALA A 167 -3.18 -1.64 -20.00
C ALA A 167 -1.89 -2.08 -20.75
N ASP A 168 -0.85 -2.45 -20.01
CA ASP A 168 0.42 -2.92 -20.57
C ASP A 168 0.30 -4.24 -21.35
N THR A 169 -0.74 -5.03 -21.09
CA THR A 169 -1.08 -6.22 -21.88
C THR A 169 -1.75 -5.91 -23.22
N GLY A 170 -2.18 -4.66 -23.46
CA GLY A 170 -2.99 -4.27 -24.62
C GLY A 170 -4.50 -4.57 -24.48
N LEU A 171 -4.92 -5.26 -23.44
CA LEU A 171 -6.33 -5.68 -23.25
C LEU A 171 -7.30 -4.53 -23.00
N LEU A 172 -6.80 -3.34 -22.63
CA LEU A 172 -7.60 -2.13 -22.45
C LEU A 172 -7.69 -1.24 -23.69
N ASP A 173 -7.01 -1.55 -24.79
CA ASP A 173 -7.04 -0.74 -26.00
C ASP A 173 -8.46 -0.59 -26.55
N GLY A 174 -8.88 0.65 -26.80
CA GLY A 174 -10.21 1.01 -27.24
C GLY A 174 -11.31 0.89 -26.17
N LYS A 175 -10.96 0.61 -24.92
CA LYS A 175 -11.89 0.47 -23.81
C LYS A 175 -11.83 1.65 -22.84
N SER A 176 -12.89 1.80 -22.03
CA SER A 176 -12.87 2.69 -20.87
C SER A 176 -12.35 1.96 -19.64
N ALA A 177 -11.59 2.66 -18.79
CA ALA A 177 -11.05 2.12 -17.56
C ALA A 177 -10.97 3.19 -16.46
N ALA A 178 -10.98 2.73 -15.20
CA ALA A 178 -10.64 3.54 -14.04
C ALA A 178 -9.24 3.17 -13.52
N THR A 179 -8.60 4.09 -12.82
CA THR A 179 -7.33 3.92 -12.13
C THR A 179 -7.22 4.92 -10.99
N HIS A 180 -6.23 4.77 -10.13
CA HIS A 180 -6.00 5.68 -9.01
C HIS A 180 -5.93 7.16 -9.45
N TRP A 181 -6.63 8.02 -8.72
CA TRP A 181 -6.77 9.45 -9.06
C TRP A 181 -5.43 10.18 -9.24
N GLY A 182 -4.39 9.79 -8.49
CA GLY A 182 -3.07 10.40 -8.54
C GLY A 182 -2.31 10.11 -9.85
N ASP A 183 -2.59 9.00 -10.49
CA ASP A 183 -1.85 8.52 -11.67
C ASP A 183 -2.59 8.66 -13.00
N VAL A 184 -3.89 8.92 -12.98
CA VAL A 184 -4.71 8.97 -14.17
C VAL A 184 -4.16 9.90 -15.26
N ASN A 185 -3.59 11.06 -14.91
CA ASN A 185 -3.01 12.00 -15.88
C ASN A 185 -1.73 11.48 -16.52
N ARG A 186 -0.96 10.64 -15.82
CA ARG A 186 0.23 9.94 -16.33
C ARG A 186 -0.21 8.85 -17.30
N LEU A 187 -1.23 8.06 -16.93
CA LEU A 187 -1.71 6.95 -17.74
C LEU A 187 -2.42 7.41 -19.03
N ILE A 188 -3.14 8.54 -19.02
CA ILE A 188 -3.68 9.17 -20.25
C ILE A 188 -2.55 9.41 -21.28
N LYS A 189 -1.36 9.82 -20.82
CA LYS A 189 -0.23 10.07 -21.73
C LYS A 189 0.48 8.77 -22.14
N LYS A 190 0.58 7.81 -21.24
CA LYS A 190 1.29 6.55 -21.47
C LYS A 190 0.49 5.58 -22.33
N TYR A 191 -0.83 5.52 -22.11
CA TYR A 191 -1.76 4.62 -22.81
C TYR A 191 -2.92 5.42 -23.42
N PRO A 192 -2.67 6.18 -24.51
CA PRO A 192 -3.66 7.06 -25.13
C PRO A 192 -4.80 6.31 -25.82
N GLY A 193 -4.64 5.00 -26.06
CA GLY A 193 -5.70 4.12 -26.59
C GLY A 193 -6.78 3.75 -25.58
N VAL A 194 -6.58 4.06 -24.30
CA VAL A 194 -7.53 3.77 -23.21
C VAL A 194 -8.30 5.02 -22.82
N GLN A 195 -9.63 4.93 -22.70
CA GLN A 195 -10.46 6.01 -22.20
C GLN A 195 -10.48 6.00 -20.66
N TRP A 196 -9.60 6.77 -20.02
CA TRP A 196 -9.48 6.85 -18.56
C TRP A 196 -10.58 7.74 -17.97
N LEU A 197 -11.48 7.14 -17.15
CA LEU A 197 -12.57 7.83 -16.45
C LEU A 197 -12.11 8.23 -15.04
N LYS A 198 -12.41 9.48 -14.62
CA LYS A 198 -11.98 10.06 -13.34
C LYS A 198 -13.09 10.09 -12.29
N ASP A 199 -14.32 9.90 -12.74
CA ASP A 199 -15.55 10.03 -11.97
C ASP A 199 -16.23 8.68 -11.70
N GLN A 200 -15.46 7.60 -11.80
CA GLN A 200 -15.95 6.25 -11.57
C GLN A 200 -15.07 5.53 -10.54
N ARG A 201 -15.70 4.92 -9.54
CA ARG A 201 -14.98 4.05 -8.61
C ARG A 201 -14.51 2.77 -9.30
N TYR A 202 -15.30 2.27 -10.24
CA TYR A 202 -14.87 1.19 -11.14
C TYR A 202 -15.57 1.32 -12.49
N VAL A 203 -14.97 0.71 -13.49
CA VAL A 203 -15.52 0.58 -14.85
C VAL A 203 -15.55 -0.88 -15.23
N GLN A 204 -16.73 -1.36 -15.64
CA GLN A 204 -16.93 -2.73 -16.11
C GLN A 204 -17.19 -2.75 -17.62
N GLN A 205 -16.36 -3.49 -18.35
CA GLN A 205 -16.51 -3.69 -19.81
C GLN A 205 -16.36 -5.15 -20.16
N GLY A 206 -17.49 -5.85 -20.28
CA GLY A 206 -17.52 -7.29 -20.47
C GLY A 206 -16.95 -8.01 -19.24
N SER A 207 -15.96 -8.87 -19.45
CA SER A 207 -15.26 -9.59 -18.40
C SER A 207 -14.12 -8.80 -17.73
N ILE A 208 -13.90 -7.54 -18.13
CA ILE A 208 -12.86 -6.69 -17.54
C ILE A 208 -13.50 -5.67 -16.61
N ILE A 209 -13.02 -5.62 -15.37
CA ILE A 209 -13.39 -4.63 -14.37
C ILE A 209 -12.11 -3.95 -13.90
N SER A 210 -12.06 -2.62 -14.00
CA SER A 210 -10.95 -1.80 -13.50
C SER A 210 -11.45 -0.84 -12.44
N SER A 211 -10.82 -0.83 -11.26
CA SER A 211 -11.19 0.11 -10.21
C SER A 211 -10.24 1.31 -10.14
N ALA A 212 -10.72 2.38 -9.55
CA ALA A 212 -9.93 3.54 -9.17
C ALA A 212 -9.00 3.18 -8.00
N GLY A 213 -8.86 4.01 -6.95
CA GLY A 213 -7.95 3.68 -5.85
C GLY A 213 -8.45 2.56 -4.93
N LEU A 214 -7.72 2.30 -3.90
CA LEU A 214 -7.77 1.16 -3.00
C LEU A 214 -9.17 0.79 -2.50
N THR A 215 -9.89 1.72 -1.82
CA THR A 215 -11.26 1.40 -1.37
C THR A 215 -12.29 1.30 -2.51
N SER A 216 -12.00 1.89 -3.67
CA SER A 216 -12.76 1.64 -4.89
C SER A 216 -12.60 0.18 -5.37
N GLY A 217 -11.47 -0.46 -5.02
CA GLY A 217 -11.25 -1.90 -5.23
C GLY A 217 -12.21 -2.76 -4.40
N ILE A 218 -12.59 -2.32 -3.19
CA ILE A 218 -13.64 -2.99 -2.41
C ILE A 218 -14.95 -2.98 -3.19
N ASP A 219 -15.38 -1.81 -3.70
CA ASP A 219 -16.63 -1.72 -4.46
C ASP A 219 -16.62 -2.58 -5.73
N ALA A 220 -15.49 -2.59 -6.45
CA ALA A 220 -15.31 -3.42 -7.63
C ALA A 220 -15.32 -4.91 -7.30
N THR A 221 -14.68 -5.32 -6.20
CA THR A 221 -14.69 -6.72 -5.74
C THR A 221 -16.09 -7.15 -5.29
N LEU A 222 -16.79 -6.30 -4.53
CA LEU A 222 -18.19 -6.52 -4.16
C LEU A 222 -19.09 -6.64 -5.41
N ARG A 223 -18.80 -5.83 -6.46
CA ARG A 223 -19.51 -5.94 -7.73
C ARG A 223 -19.29 -7.29 -8.39
N VAL A 224 -18.07 -7.82 -8.43
CA VAL A 224 -17.79 -9.16 -8.96
C VAL A 224 -18.51 -10.23 -8.14
N ILE A 225 -18.49 -10.13 -6.81
CA ILE A 225 -19.20 -11.05 -5.92
C ILE A 225 -20.72 -10.98 -6.17
N SER A 226 -21.26 -9.76 -6.29
CA SER A 226 -22.68 -9.54 -6.59
C SER A 226 -23.09 -10.16 -7.94
N ASP A 227 -22.29 -9.97 -8.99
CA ASP A 227 -22.56 -10.53 -10.32
C ASP A 227 -22.55 -12.07 -10.33
N GLN A 228 -21.75 -12.71 -9.49
CA GLN A 228 -21.60 -14.16 -9.48
C GLN A 228 -22.45 -14.87 -8.41
N LEU A 229 -22.58 -14.29 -7.22
CA LEU A 229 -23.26 -14.89 -6.07
C LEU A 229 -24.53 -14.14 -5.65
N GLY A 230 -24.82 -13.00 -6.27
CA GLY A 230 -25.94 -12.12 -5.97
C GLY A 230 -25.65 -11.07 -4.90
N ASP A 231 -26.47 -10.02 -4.88
CA ASP A 231 -26.31 -8.84 -3.99
C ASP A 231 -26.29 -9.20 -2.50
N SER A 232 -27.01 -10.24 -2.10
CA SER A 232 -27.05 -10.68 -0.69
C SER A 232 -25.69 -11.17 -0.20
N ALA A 233 -24.92 -11.88 -1.06
CA ALA A 233 -23.58 -12.35 -0.72
C ALA A 233 -22.61 -11.17 -0.62
N ALA A 234 -22.65 -10.27 -1.59
CA ALA A 234 -21.81 -9.07 -1.58
C ALA A 234 -22.10 -8.18 -0.35
N LYS A 235 -23.39 -8.00 -0.01
CA LYS A 235 -23.80 -7.23 1.16
C LYS A 235 -23.30 -7.86 2.46
N LYS A 236 -23.39 -9.19 2.59
CA LYS A 236 -22.86 -9.93 3.75
C LYS A 236 -21.35 -9.68 3.92
N VAL A 237 -20.56 -9.74 2.84
CA VAL A 237 -19.12 -9.44 2.89
C VAL A 237 -18.87 -8.00 3.34
N SER A 238 -19.58 -7.02 2.76
CA SER A 238 -19.47 -5.62 3.15
C SER A 238 -19.80 -5.38 4.63
N GLU A 239 -20.85 -6.02 5.15
CA GLU A 239 -21.26 -5.96 6.55
C GLU A 239 -20.20 -6.59 7.48
N GLN A 240 -19.63 -7.72 7.11
CA GLN A 240 -18.57 -8.40 7.89
C GLN A 240 -17.29 -7.58 7.98
N MET A 241 -16.99 -6.77 6.96
CA MET A 241 -15.85 -5.84 6.95
C MET A 241 -16.17 -4.52 7.65
N ASN A 242 -17.41 -4.29 8.09
CA ASN A 242 -17.91 -2.98 8.53
C ASN A 242 -17.62 -1.88 7.49
N TYR A 243 -17.66 -2.22 6.20
CA TYR A 243 -17.42 -1.24 5.14
C TYR A 243 -18.61 -0.28 5.03
N PRO A 244 -18.41 1.03 5.18
CA PRO A 244 -19.50 1.98 5.46
C PRO A 244 -20.40 2.29 4.26
N SER A 245 -20.05 1.83 3.06
CA SER A 245 -20.82 2.17 1.86
C SER A 245 -21.00 0.96 0.94
N PHE A 246 -22.25 0.66 0.59
CA PHE A 246 -22.62 -0.33 -0.42
C PHE A 246 -23.19 0.33 -1.70
N GLU A 247 -23.44 1.64 -1.67
CA GLU A 247 -24.07 2.37 -2.77
C GLU A 247 -23.26 2.32 -4.07
N TYR A 248 -21.93 2.37 -3.96
CA TYR A 248 -21.03 2.36 -5.11
C TYR A 248 -20.99 1.02 -5.84
N VAL A 249 -21.38 -0.07 -5.22
CA VAL A 249 -21.50 -1.38 -5.86
C VAL A 249 -22.56 -1.36 -6.97
N LEU A 250 -23.63 -0.59 -6.75
CA LEU A 250 -24.75 -0.44 -7.71
C LEU A 250 -24.58 0.78 -8.63
N ASN A 251 -23.96 1.84 -8.12
CA ASN A 251 -23.70 3.07 -8.88
C ASN A 251 -22.25 3.53 -8.65
N PRO A 252 -21.32 3.20 -9.56
CA PRO A 252 -19.90 3.52 -9.40
C PRO A 252 -19.56 4.98 -9.58
N HIS A 253 -20.52 5.86 -9.89
CA HIS A 253 -20.26 7.28 -10.10
C HIS A 253 -19.80 7.96 -8.82
N MET A 254 -18.72 8.77 -8.93
CA MET A 254 -18.16 9.54 -7.82
C MET A 254 -17.67 10.90 -8.26
N GLU A 255 -17.67 11.88 -7.34
CA GLU A 255 -16.94 13.12 -7.56
C GLU A 255 -15.42 12.84 -7.68
N PRO A 256 -14.74 13.30 -8.75
CA PRO A 256 -13.31 13.09 -8.90
C PRO A 256 -12.49 13.68 -7.77
N PHE A 257 -11.49 12.96 -7.30
CA PHE A 257 -10.52 13.52 -6.37
C PHE A 257 -9.67 14.60 -7.07
N LYS A 258 -9.44 15.70 -6.37
CA LYS A 258 -8.66 16.85 -6.88
C LYS A 258 -7.46 17.08 -5.96
N THR A 259 -6.31 17.41 -6.55
CA THR A 259 -5.16 17.88 -5.78
C THR A 259 -5.51 19.16 -5.04
N LYS A 260 -5.25 19.19 -3.74
CA LYS A 260 -5.45 20.36 -2.85
C LYS A 260 -4.09 20.84 -2.36
N LEU A 261 -4.01 22.10 -1.93
CA LEU A 261 -2.79 22.65 -1.34
C LEU A 261 -2.33 21.88 -0.10
N SER A 262 -3.28 21.35 0.68
CA SER A 262 -2.99 20.50 1.84
C SER A 262 -2.23 19.21 1.50
N ASP A 263 -2.34 18.72 0.26
CA ASP A 263 -1.64 17.49 -0.17
C ASP A 263 -0.12 17.67 -0.23
N ILE A 264 0.36 18.93 -0.18
CA ILE A 264 1.80 19.24 -0.06
C ILE A 264 2.41 18.60 1.20
N THR A 265 1.62 18.39 2.26
CA THR A 265 2.06 17.73 3.49
C THR A 265 2.65 16.36 3.20
N TYR A 266 2.04 15.58 2.32
CA TYR A 266 2.58 14.28 1.90
C TYR A 266 3.96 14.39 1.24
N ILE A 267 4.13 15.37 0.34
CA ILE A 267 5.41 15.61 -0.32
C ILE A 267 6.47 16.04 0.71
N MET A 268 6.09 16.93 1.63
CA MET A 268 6.97 17.43 2.68
C MET A 268 7.40 16.33 3.65
N ASN A 269 6.46 15.47 4.06
CA ASN A 269 6.75 14.32 4.92
C ASN A 269 7.75 13.37 4.27
N ASN A 270 7.52 13.00 3.01
CA ASN A 270 8.44 12.11 2.30
C ASN A 270 9.82 12.74 2.09
N ALA A 271 9.88 14.05 1.81
CA ALA A 271 11.11 14.76 1.49
C ALA A 271 11.93 15.19 2.73
N PHE A 272 11.27 15.62 3.80
CA PHE A 272 11.92 16.34 4.89
C PHE A 272 11.69 15.78 6.29
N GLN A 273 10.78 14.85 6.50
CA GLN A 273 10.71 14.13 7.76
C GLN A 273 11.75 13.00 7.77
N TRP A 274 12.99 13.37 8.06
CA TRP A 274 14.12 12.45 7.96
C TRP A 274 14.18 11.42 9.08
N LYS A 275 13.65 11.76 10.27
CA LYS A 275 13.47 10.82 11.37
C LYS A 275 12.09 10.20 11.28
N LYS A 276 12.00 8.98 10.72
CA LYS A 276 10.75 8.22 10.66
C LYS A 276 10.48 7.52 11.98
N VAL A 277 9.22 7.50 12.40
CA VAL A 277 8.77 6.62 13.49
C VAL A 277 8.97 5.16 13.06
N LYS A 278 9.60 4.36 13.89
CA LYS A 278 9.75 2.92 13.66
C LYS A 278 8.62 2.19 14.39
N ALA A 279 7.65 1.71 13.63
CA ALA A 279 6.54 0.93 14.14
C ALA A 279 6.73 -0.56 13.79
N GLY A 280 6.79 -1.42 14.80
CA GLY A 280 6.69 -2.86 14.61
C GLY A 280 5.24 -3.24 14.31
N VAL A 281 5.02 -4.18 13.41
CA VAL A 281 3.74 -4.84 13.22
C VAL A 281 3.91 -6.29 13.64
N LEU A 282 3.25 -6.69 14.74
CA LEU A 282 3.33 -8.04 15.27
C LEU A 282 2.52 -8.98 14.39
N LEU A 283 3.21 -9.94 13.76
CA LEU A 283 2.58 -10.99 12.98
C LEU A 283 2.27 -12.19 13.86
N TYR A 284 1.05 -12.73 13.74
CA TYR A 284 0.57 -13.88 14.50
C TYR A 284 -0.39 -14.72 13.66
N ASN A 285 -0.53 -16.00 13.96
CA ASN A 285 -1.46 -16.89 13.26
C ASN A 285 -2.90 -16.43 13.47
N GLY A 286 -3.67 -16.37 12.38
CA GLY A 286 -5.06 -15.92 12.40
C GLY A 286 -5.22 -14.40 12.32
N ALA A 287 -4.15 -13.63 12.02
CA ALA A 287 -4.26 -12.22 11.70
C ALA A 287 -5.15 -12.01 10.46
N ASP A 288 -6.01 -11.02 10.51
CA ASP A 288 -6.94 -10.66 9.45
C ASP A 288 -6.21 -9.85 8.36
N GLU A 289 -6.45 -10.13 7.10
CA GLU A 289 -5.71 -9.55 5.98
C GLU A 289 -6.03 -8.06 5.79
N LEU A 290 -7.30 -7.66 5.95
CA LEU A 290 -7.71 -6.26 5.92
C LEU A 290 -7.07 -5.47 7.07
N ASP A 291 -7.06 -6.04 8.27
CA ASP A 291 -6.42 -5.41 9.42
C ASP A 291 -4.91 -5.25 9.21
N LEU A 292 -4.23 -6.25 8.63
CA LEU A 292 -2.83 -6.13 8.24
C LEU A 292 -2.63 -4.99 7.24
N SER A 293 -3.47 -4.91 6.20
CA SER A 293 -3.39 -3.85 5.20
C SER A 293 -3.53 -2.47 5.83
N SER A 294 -4.36 -2.32 6.88
CA SER A 294 -4.56 -1.06 7.58
C SER A 294 -3.27 -0.50 8.19
N ALA A 295 -2.44 -1.36 8.76
CA ALA A 295 -1.17 -0.96 9.33
C ALA A 295 -0.14 -0.60 8.24
N PHE A 296 0.04 -1.47 7.23
CA PHE A 296 1.09 -1.26 6.22
C PHE A 296 0.78 -0.11 5.29
N ASP A 297 -0.47 0.04 4.88
CA ASP A 297 -0.85 1.04 3.90
C ASP A 297 -1.11 2.42 4.52
N THR A 298 -1.64 2.50 5.75
CA THR A 298 -1.82 3.79 6.42
C THR A 298 -0.48 4.36 6.89
N TYR A 299 0.31 3.58 7.64
CA TYR A 299 1.57 4.08 8.20
C TYR A 299 2.71 4.01 7.19
N GLY A 300 2.89 2.88 6.49
CA GLY A 300 3.98 2.68 5.55
C GLY A 300 3.97 3.66 4.38
N ALA A 301 2.78 4.06 3.94
CA ALA A 301 2.61 5.02 2.85
C ALA A 301 2.49 6.48 3.32
N SER A 302 2.46 6.77 4.62
CA SER A 302 2.32 8.14 5.17
C SER A 302 3.50 9.06 4.86
N GLY A 303 4.67 8.48 4.62
CA GLY A 303 5.93 9.20 4.51
C GLY A 303 6.54 9.62 5.85
N THR A 304 5.95 9.20 6.99
CA THR A 304 6.37 9.56 8.35
C THR A 304 6.80 8.37 9.18
N THR A 305 6.32 7.18 8.83
CA THR A 305 6.55 5.95 9.58
C THR A 305 7.26 4.90 8.73
N ARG A 306 8.13 4.13 9.34
CA ARG A 306 8.73 2.92 8.80
C ARG A 306 8.15 1.71 9.53
N THR A 307 7.37 0.91 8.84
CA THR A 307 6.82 -0.35 9.35
C THR A 307 7.85 -1.47 9.27
N LEU A 308 7.89 -2.30 10.31
CA LEU A 308 8.79 -3.46 10.43
C LEU A 308 7.96 -4.66 10.87
N THR A 309 7.96 -5.73 10.07
CA THR A 309 7.27 -6.97 10.45
C THR A 309 8.04 -7.71 11.52
N VAL A 310 7.36 -8.08 12.60
CA VAL A 310 7.95 -8.77 13.76
C VAL A 310 7.16 -10.05 14.03
N SER A 311 7.85 -11.16 14.18
CA SER A 311 7.25 -12.46 14.49
C SER A 311 7.95 -13.14 15.67
N ASN A 312 7.23 -14.02 16.34
CA ASN A 312 7.77 -14.80 17.46
C ASN A 312 8.73 -15.91 16.96
N LYS A 313 8.46 -16.46 15.77
CA LYS A 313 9.22 -17.59 15.21
C LYS A 313 9.69 -17.27 13.79
N ASN A 314 10.77 -17.94 13.38
CA ASN A 314 11.28 -17.87 12.00
C ASN A 314 10.58 -18.92 11.10
N GLU A 315 9.26 -18.95 11.15
CA GLU A 315 8.41 -19.84 10.38
C GLU A 315 7.32 -19.01 9.69
N PRO A 316 6.74 -19.50 8.60
CA PRO A 316 5.57 -18.86 8.00
C PRO A 316 4.42 -18.76 9.01
N ILE A 317 3.76 -17.63 9.02
CA ILE A 317 2.56 -17.33 9.80
C ILE A 317 1.39 -17.44 8.88
N VAL A 318 0.35 -18.14 9.29
CA VAL A 318 -0.86 -18.31 8.49
C VAL A 318 -1.91 -17.32 8.93
N THR A 319 -2.37 -16.48 8.02
CA THR A 319 -3.44 -15.51 8.26
C THR A 319 -4.79 -16.22 8.43
N LYS A 320 -5.81 -15.47 8.77
CA LYS A 320 -7.16 -15.99 9.01
C LYS A 320 -7.74 -16.76 7.82
N HIS A 321 -7.45 -16.32 6.61
CA HIS A 321 -7.96 -16.95 5.39
C HIS A 321 -6.89 -17.75 4.62
N GLY A 322 -5.78 -18.09 5.27
CA GLY A 322 -4.82 -19.07 4.78
C GLY A 322 -3.62 -18.53 4.00
N LEU A 323 -3.40 -17.21 3.93
CA LEU A 323 -2.16 -16.68 3.38
C LEU A 323 -0.97 -16.99 4.30
N ASN A 324 0.17 -17.30 3.69
CA ASN A 324 1.42 -17.49 4.42
C ASN A 324 2.23 -16.19 4.37
N ILE A 325 2.43 -15.57 5.52
CA ILE A 325 3.22 -14.34 5.67
C ILE A 325 4.50 -14.58 6.45
N VAL A 326 5.51 -13.73 6.25
CA VAL A 326 6.83 -13.89 6.85
C VAL A 326 7.27 -12.62 7.56
N GLY A 327 7.76 -12.76 8.80
CA GLY A 327 8.36 -11.66 9.54
C GLY A 327 9.81 -11.39 9.09
N ARG A 328 10.15 -10.12 8.85
CA ARG A 328 11.55 -9.71 8.58
C ARG A 328 12.41 -9.72 9.82
N TYR A 329 11.80 -9.63 10.99
CA TYR A 329 12.48 -9.62 12.29
C TYR A 329 11.78 -10.60 13.23
N GLN A 330 12.60 -11.26 14.05
CA GLN A 330 12.09 -11.97 15.21
C GLN A 330 12.04 -11.03 16.41
N ILE A 331 11.16 -11.33 17.36
CA ILE A 331 11.06 -10.56 18.63
C ILE A 331 12.45 -10.36 19.24
N GLU A 332 13.35 -11.36 19.14
CA GLU A 332 14.70 -11.37 19.73
C GLU A 332 15.66 -10.35 19.09
N ASN A 333 15.54 -10.04 17.83
CA ASN A 333 16.55 -9.28 17.09
C ASN A 333 16.00 -8.02 16.40
N VAL A 334 14.74 -7.67 16.67
CA VAL A 334 14.17 -6.45 16.12
C VAL A 334 14.89 -5.20 16.66
N PRO A 335 15.16 -4.19 15.82
CA PRO A 335 15.75 -2.93 16.28
C PRO A 335 14.81 -2.20 17.26
N LYS A 336 15.33 -1.20 17.97
CA LYS A 336 14.49 -0.35 18.85
C LYS A 336 13.32 0.24 18.06
N LEU A 337 12.12 0.04 18.58
CA LEU A 337 10.86 0.56 18.05
C LEU A 337 10.32 1.67 18.95
N GLU A 338 9.61 2.61 18.38
CA GLU A 338 8.82 3.59 19.11
C GLU A 338 7.48 3.01 19.54
N LYS A 339 6.81 2.24 18.65
CA LYS A 339 5.55 1.53 18.97
C LYS A 339 5.54 0.12 18.38
N MET A 340 4.71 -0.76 18.96
CA MET A 340 4.34 -2.06 18.40
C MET A 340 2.85 -2.05 18.09
N ILE A 341 2.50 -2.20 16.84
CA ILE A 341 1.13 -2.28 16.35
C ILE A 341 0.69 -3.75 16.35
N ILE A 342 -0.45 -4.01 16.92
CA ILE A 342 -1.13 -5.31 16.95
C ILE A 342 -2.48 -5.09 16.29
N VAL A 343 -2.67 -5.66 15.11
CA VAL A 343 -3.87 -5.49 14.28
C VAL A 343 -4.90 -6.56 14.61
N GLY A 344 -6.17 -6.25 14.42
CA GLY A 344 -7.29 -7.21 14.48
C GLY A 344 -8.19 -7.06 15.70
N ALA A 345 -9.50 -7.17 15.46
CA ALA A 345 -10.53 -7.07 16.48
C ALA A 345 -10.36 -8.09 17.63
N ASN A 346 -9.90 -9.29 17.30
CA ASN A 346 -9.70 -10.38 18.25
C ASN A 346 -8.22 -10.60 18.66
N ALA A 347 -7.33 -9.68 18.30
CA ALA A 347 -5.89 -9.83 18.51
C ALA A 347 -5.49 -10.10 19.97
N LYS A 348 -6.18 -9.46 20.94
CA LYS A 348 -5.91 -9.65 22.39
C LYS A 348 -6.06 -11.10 22.84
N SER A 349 -6.98 -11.86 22.22
CA SER A 349 -7.21 -13.28 22.54
C SER A 349 -6.39 -14.21 21.64
N VAL A 350 -6.31 -13.94 20.34
CA VAL A 350 -5.66 -14.83 19.37
C VAL A 350 -4.12 -14.74 19.46
N ALA A 351 -3.57 -13.53 19.63
CA ALA A 351 -2.13 -13.30 19.70
C ALA A 351 -1.56 -13.27 21.14
N THR A 352 -2.26 -13.86 22.12
CA THR A 352 -1.87 -13.78 23.55
C THR A 352 -0.44 -14.23 23.80
N GLU A 353 0.00 -15.34 23.20
CA GLU A 353 1.36 -15.86 23.34
C GLU A 353 2.39 -14.89 22.77
N ASP A 354 2.18 -14.41 21.55
CA ASP A 354 3.08 -13.48 20.86
C ASP A 354 3.21 -12.15 21.60
N ILE A 355 2.08 -11.63 22.10
CA ILE A 355 2.03 -10.41 22.93
C ILE A 355 2.79 -10.59 24.23
N ASN A 356 2.63 -11.75 24.91
CA ASN A 356 3.35 -12.04 26.16
C ASN A 356 4.85 -12.18 25.91
N ASN A 357 5.26 -12.86 24.83
CA ASN A 357 6.67 -12.97 24.45
C ASN A 357 7.29 -11.60 24.18
N TRP A 358 6.56 -10.70 23.50
CA TRP A 358 6.98 -9.32 23.32
C TRP A 358 7.18 -8.57 24.66
N LYS A 359 6.22 -8.68 25.58
CA LYS A 359 6.28 -8.02 26.91
C LYS A 359 7.41 -8.55 27.77
N HIS A 360 7.63 -9.87 27.81
CA HIS A 360 8.67 -10.50 28.62
C HIS A 360 10.08 -10.07 28.24
N ARG A 361 10.29 -9.59 27.05
CA ARG A 361 11.57 -9.10 26.57
C ARG A 361 12.00 -7.75 27.13
N GLY A 362 11.16 -7.10 27.90
CA GLY A 362 11.45 -5.79 28.52
C GLY A 362 11.49 -4.64 27.51
N ASN A 363 10.87 -4.81 26.35
CA ASN A 363 10.71 -3.74 25.37
C ASN A 363 9.78 -2.66 25.93
N SER A 364 10.26 -1.42 25.95
CA SER A 364 9.52 -0.25 26.44
C SER A 364 8.63 0.41 25.38
N SER A 365 8.50 -0.20 24.19
CA SER A 365 7.65 0.32 23.14
C SER A 365 6.19 0.26 23.54
N GLU A 366 5.45 1.30 23.21
CA GLU A 366 4.00 1.33 23.37
C GLU A 366 3.34 0.20 22.57
N LEU A 367 2.34 -0.46 23.16
CA LEU A 367 1.52 -1.44 22.46
C LEU A 367 0.24 -0.76 21.99
N LEU A 368 0.09 -0.66 20.68
CA LEU A 368 -1.11 -0.14 20.04
C LEU A 368 -1.96 -1.30 19.48
N PHE A 369 -3.13 -1.51 20.08
CA PHE A 369 -4.12 -2.45 19.56
C PHE A 369 -5.00 -1.74 18.53
N LEU A 370 -4.57 -1.76 17.30
CA LEU A 370 -5.30 -1.16 16.20
C LEU A 370 -6.53 -2.02 15.89
N HIS A 371 -7.72 -1.40 15.86
CA HIS A 371 -9.01 -2.08 15.69
C HIS A 371 -9.47 -2.97 16.89
N GLY A 372 -8.61 -3.24 17.87
CA GLY A 372 -8.93 -4.15 18.98
C GLY A 372 -10.06 -3.70 19.91
N ASP A 373 -10.33 -2.40 19.99
CA ASP A 373 -11.40 -1.80 20.82
C ASP A 373 -12.48 -1.09 19.95
N ALA A 374 -12.46 -1.34 18.63
CA ALA A 374 -13.33 -0.70 17.64
C ALA A 374 -13.83 -1.70 16.56
N SER A 375 -14.16 -2.91 17.00
CA SER A 375 -14.51 -4.05 16.12
C SER A 375 -15.73 -3.82 15.23
N GLU A 376 -16.59 -2.88 15.53
CA GLU A 376 -17.75 -2.48 14.71
C GLU A 376 -17.39 -1.38 13.68
N ARG A 377 -16.13 -1.00 13.56
CA ARG A 377 -15.67 0.01 12.62
C ARG A 377 -14.91 -0.62 11.47
N PHE A 378 -14.83 0.09 10.36
CA PHE A 378 -13.95 -0.31 9.26
C PHE A 378 -12.48 -0.25 9.71
N ALA A 379 -11.71 -1.30 9.46
CA ALA A 379 -10.36 -1.48 10.03
C ALA A 379 -9.36 -0.34 9.76
N MET A 380 -9.56 0.44 8.68
CA MET A 380 -8.70 1.57 8.35
C MET A 380 -8.92 2.80 9.25
N GLU A 381 -10.10 2.96 9.84
CA GLU A 381 -10.47 4.18 10.57
C GLU A 381 -9.66 4.41 11.84
N PRO A 382 -9.45 3.39 12.71
CA PRO A 382 -8.57 3.55 13.87
C PRO A 382 -7.13 3.90 13.47
N ALA A 383 -6.66 3.41 12.32
CA ALA A 383 -5.33 3.73 11.80
C ALA A 383 -5.21 5.21 11.39
N PHE A 384 -6.25 5.79 10.77
CA PHE A 384 -6.27 7.22 10.45
C PHE A 384 -6.27 8.08 11.69
N GLU A 385 -7.04 7.70 12.71
CA GLU A 385 -7.13 8.45 13.97
C GLU A 385 -5.81 8.43 14.73
N ASP A 386 -5.17 7.26 14.89
CA ASP A 386 -3.85 7.15 15.50
C ASP A 386 -2.77 7.89 14.69
N LEU A 387 -2.82 7.83 13.37
CA LEU A 387 -1.87 8.56 12.52
C LEU A 387 -2.01 10.08 12.70
N ALA A 388 -3.24 10.59 12.91
CA ALA A 388 -3.46 12.00 13.20
C ALA A 388 -2.86 12.42 14.57
N GLU A 389 -2.98 11.57 15.58
CA GLU A 389 -2.38 11.81 16.90
C GLU A 389 -0.86 11.69 16.88
N GLN A 390 -0.33 10.69 16.15
CA GLN A 390 1.11 10.45 16.01
C GLN A 390 1.81 11.59 15.27
N GLU A 391 1.21 12.07 14.20
CA GLU A 391 1.84 13.00 13.25
C GLU A 391 1.06 14.32 13.16
N ASP A 392 0.03 14.35 12.36
CA ASP A 392 -0.83 15.50 12.17
C ASP A 392 -2.11 15.14 11.39
N ILE A 393 -3.11 16.02 11.52
CA ILE A 393 -4.43 15.86 10.90
C ILE A 393 -4.36 15.84 9.35
N GLN A 394 -3.46 16.63 8.72
CA GLN A 394 -3.37 16.64 7.25
C GLN A 394 -2.75 15.37 6.72
N THR A 395 -1.77 14.80 7.42
CA THR A 395 -1.18 13.51 7.08
C THR A 395 -2.23 12.40 7.10
N ALA A 396 -3.06 12.34 8.15
CA ALA A 396 -4.15 11.37 8.23
C ALA A 396 -5.24 11.59 7.16
N LYS A 397 -5.64 12.83 6.92
CA LYS A 397 -6.58 13.18 5.84
C LYS A 397 -6.04 12.81 4.46
N PHE A 398 -4.74 12.99 4.23
CA PHE A 398 -4.13 12.58 2.97
C PHE A 398 -4.06 11.06 2.85
N ALA A 399 -3.77 10.33 3.93
CA ALA A 399 -3.81 8.86 3.94
C ALA A 399 -5.22 8.35 3.55
N ALA A 400 -6.29 8.85 4.16
CA ALA A 400 -7.66 8.51 3.78
C ALA A 400 -7.97 8.87 2.31
N LYS A 401 -7.53 10.05 1.85
CA LYS A 401 -7.69 10.48 0.46
C LYS A 401 -6.93 9.58 -0.53
N ARG A 402 -5.71 9.16 -0.19
CA ARG A 402 -4.91 8.24 -1.01
C ARG A 402 -5.60 6.89 -1.17
N LEU A 403 -6.20 6.39 -0.10
CA LEU A 403 -7.02 5.18 -0.13
C LEU A 403 -8.38 5.37 -0.82
N GLU A 404 -8.71 6.58 -1.27
CA GLU A 404 -10.03 6.95 -1.80
C GLU A 404 -11.17 6.69 -0.81
N TYR A 405 -10.86 6.67 0.50
CA TYR A 405 -11.85 6.51 1.54
C TYR A 405 -12.66 7.80 1.71
N ARG A 406 -13.99 7.70 1.58
CA ARG A 406 -14.90 8.85 1.55
C ARG A 406 -15.66 9.09 2.83
N ALA A 407 -15.90 8.05 3.61
CA ALA A 407 -16.64 8.15 4.87
C ALA A 407 -15.76 8.74 5.99
N THR A 408 -15.29 9.98 5.82
CA THR A 408 -14.35 10.63 6.74
C THR A 408 -14.99 11.54 7.77
N ASP A 409 -16.28 11.87 7.64
CA ASP A 409 -16.93 12.91 8.44
C ASP A 409 -17.09 12.54 9.94
N HIS A 410 -17.16 11.24 10.24
CA HIS A 410 -17.28 10.72 11.59
C HIS A 410 -15.92 10.43 12.26
N LEU A 411 -14.81 10.56 11.53
CA LEU A 411 -13.48 10.30 12.09
C LEU A 411 -13.10 11.34 13.12
N ASN A 412 -12.62 10.87 14.27
CA ASN A 412 -12.18 11.72 15.38
C ASN A 412 -10.67 12.05 15.23
N LEU A 413 -10.32 12.82 14.20
CA LEU A 413 -8.94 13.20 13.94
C LEU A 413 -8.47 14.26 14.95
N LYS A 414 -7.57 13.86 15.86
CA LYS A 414 -6.94 14.71 16.86
C LYS A 414 -5.45 14.85 16.59
N GLY A 415 -4.86 15.96 16.99
CA GLY A 415 -3.43 16.21 16.86
C GLY A 415 -3.11 17.58 16.30
N ASN A 416 -1.86 17.78 15.87
CA ASN A 416 -1.42 19.01 15.22
C ASN A 416 -2.13 19.19 13.88
N ALA A 417 -2.26 20.46 13.43
CA ALA A 417 -2.89 20.72 12.13
C ALA A 417 -2.03 20.22 10.96
N PHE A 418 -0.68 20.28 11.10
CA PHE A 418 0.30 19.83 10.09
C PHE A 418 1.65 19.52 10.76
N SER A 419 2.50 18.74 10.09
CA SER A 419 3.84 18.37 10.59
C SER A 419 4.78 19.57 10.67
N LEU A 420 5.13 20.00 11.88
CA LEU A 420 6.10 21.06 12.08
C LEU A 420 7.50 20.67 11.58
N GLU A 421 7.92 19.43 11.81
CA GLU A 421 9.25 18.95 11.41
C GLU A 421 9.44 19.01 9.90
N ALA A 422 8.50 18.50 9.14
CA ALA A 422 8.56 18.45 7.68
C ALA A 422 8.67 19.85 7.05
N PHE A 423 8.08 20.88 7.66
CA PHE A 423 8.14 22.24 7.17
C PHE A 423 9.33 23.04 7.75
N LEU A 424 9.79 22.73 8.97
CA LEU A 424 10.91 23.43 9.61
C LEU A 424 12.26 23.04 9.01
N ILE A 425 12.46 21.76 8.69
CA ILE A 425 13.75 21.25 8.15
C ILE A 425 14.18 21.98 6.87
N PRO A 426 13.36 22.17 5.82
CA PRO A 426 13.79 22.90 4.63
C PRO A 426 14.09 24.37 4.92
N VAL A 427 13.42 25.01 5.88
CA VAL A 427 13.71 26.40 6.30
C VAL A 427 15.06 26.47 6.99
N LEU A 428 15.35 25.56 7.92
CA LEU A 428 16.64 25.49 8.61
C LEU A 428 17.78 25.17 7.63
N LEU A 429 17.57 24.21 6.72
CA LEU A 429 18.54 23.85 5.70
C LEU A 429 18.85 25.04 4.77
N GLY A 430 17.82 25.75 4.33
CA GLY A 430 17.95 26.94 3.50
C GLY A 430 18.65 28.08 4.22
N GLY A 431 18.28 28.36 5.47
CA GLY A 431 18.91 29.38 6.30
C GLY A 431 20.39 29.10 6.56
N LEU A 432 20.74 27.86 6.94
CA LEU A 432 22.10 27.42 7.14
C LEU A 432 22.93 27.55 5.85
N THR A 433 22.41 27.10 4.73
CA THR A 433 23.05 27.21 3.43
C THR A 433 23.29 28.65 3.06
N PHE A 434 22.32 29.54 3.25
CA PHE A 434 22.46 30.97 3.00
C PHE A 434 23.59 31.58 3.84
N LEU A 435 23.65 31.28 5.14
CA LEU A 435 24.71 31.78 6.04
C LEU A 435 26.08 31.27 5.65
N ILE A 436 26.22 30.02 5.25
CA ILE A 436 27.49 29.43 4.78
C ILE A 436 27.96 30.14 3.51
N VAL A 437 27.09 30.30 2.53
CA VAL A 437 27.43 30.95 1.25
C VAL A 437 27.82 32.43 1.46
N LEU A 438 27.06 33.12 2.31
CA LEU A 438 27.38 34.50 2.71
C LEU A 438 28.76 34.59 3.39
N PHE A 439 29.04 33.68 4.31
CA PHE A 439 30.34 33.63 5.00
C PHE A 439 31.50 33.40 4.02
N ILE A 440 31.34 32.44 3.10
CA ILE A 440 32.34 32.15 2.07
C ILE A 440 32.58 33.39 1.17
N ASP A 441 31.52 34.06 0.71
CA ASP A 441 31.65 35.28 -0.11
C ASP A 441 32.36 36.40 0.65
N LEU A 442 31.98 36.64 1.90
CA LEU A 442 32.60 37.69 2.71
C LEU A 442 34.07 37.41 3.00
N ARG A 443 34.42 36.18 3.36
CA ARG A 443 35.77 35.84 3.81
C ARG A 443 36.76 35.61 2.65
N PHE A 444 36.35 34.98 1.59
CA PHE A 444 37.25 34.51 0.53
C PHE A 444 37.12 35.28 -0.78
N ILE A 445 35.91 35.69 -1.17
CA ILE A 445 35.69 36.31 -2.48
C ILE A 445 35.82 37.82 -2.39
N ARG A 446 35.26 38.46 -1.35
CA ARG A 446 35.38 39.94 -1.19
C ARG A 446 36.74 40.37 -0.70
N LYS A 447 37.45 39.58 0.13
CA LYS A 447 38.81 39.92 0.57
C LYS A 447 39.83 39.90 -0.58
N LYS A 448 39.74 38.92 -1.51
CA LYS A 448 40.62 38.87 -2.70
C LYS A 448 40.47 40.04 -3.68
N LYS A 449 39.38 40.82 -3.60
CA LYS A 449 39.18 42.00 -4.44
C LYS A 449 39.66 43.31 -3.79
N LYS A 450 40.17 43.28 -2.53
CA LYS A 450 40.69 44.44 -1.82
C LYS A 450 42.24 44.40 -1.66
N SER A 451 42.89 43.29 -2.01
CA SER A 451 44.33 43.16 -2.19
C SER A 451 44.65 43.23 -3.70
#